data_73733c8ef767f03e5ee0b172e35547a1
#
_entry.id   73733c8ef767f03e5ee0b172e35547a1
#
_cell.length_a   1.000
_cell.length_b   1.000
_cell.length_c   1.000
_cell.angle_alpha   90.00
_cell.angle_beta   90.00
_cell.angle_gamma   90.00
#
_symmetry.space_group_name_H-M   'P 1'
#
loop_
_entity.id
_entity.type
_entity.pdbx_description
1 polymer ?
#
loop_
_entity_poly.entity_id
_entity_poly.type
_entity_poly.pdbx_seq_one_letter_code
_entity_poly.pdbx_strand_id
1 'polypeptide(L)'
;NFGENAGHGNLLALSPYVHPYDFSSEGAFYNMMSYYFRFAQKKKLLNDSTIVILPEYLGTWLVAVNEKKALYKDTSVTDAMQRIALSNIWSFGWAYLNAKGKNKAEDAVFRMKAAKMLAAYQHTFTRLAKEFGVTIVAGSIVLPQPEVKDGVIVLHNGGKLYNVSAVFDRNGK
;
A
#
# COMPACT_ATOMS: atom_id res chain seq x y z
N ASN A 1 -2.70 19.18 20.28
CA ASN A 1 -1.44 18.63 20.81
C ASN A 1 -1.66 18.27 22.28
N PHE A 2 -1.27 17.08 22.66
CA PHE A 2 -1.25 16.66 24.05
C PHE A 2 0.21 16.43 24.46
N GLY A 3 0.59 16.91 25.65
CA GLY A 3 1.94 16.80 26.21
C GLY A 3 2.90 17.89 25.75
N GLU A 4 4.04 17.92 26.42
CA GLU A 4 5.16 18.81 26.09
C GLU A 4 6.13 18.12 25.14
N ASN A 5 6.72 18.88 24.22
CA ASN A 5 7.76 18.34 23.35
C ASN A 5 9.07 18.18 24.14
N ALA A 6 9.30 16.97 24.61
CA ALA A 6 10.50 16.60 25.37
C ALA A 6 11.76 16.38 24.48
N GLY A 7 11.68 16.63 23.18
CA GLY A 7 12.80 16.44 22.26
C GLY A 7 13.10 15.00 21.85
N HIS A 8 12.27 14.03 22.27
CA HIS A 8 12.47 12.60 22.00
C HIS A 8 11.85 12.10 20.68
N GLY A 9 11.40 13.03 19.83
CA GLY A 9 10.70 12.72 18.58
C GLY A 9 9.17 12.88 18.71
N ASN A 10 8.46 12.56 17.62
CA ASN A 10 7.01 12.68 17.57
C ASN A 10 6.38 11.57 16.72
N LEU A 11 5.13 11.27 17.04
CA LEU A 11 4.26 10.41 16.21
C LEU A 11 3.34 11.31 15.38
N LEU A 12 3.32 11.10 14.08
CA LEU A 12 2.46 11.81 13.16
C LEU A 12 1.50 10.84 12.47
N ALA A 13 0.24 10.83 12.90
CA ALA A 13 -0.80 10.09 12.18
C ALA A 13 -1.26 10.91 10.96
N LEU A 14 -1.12 10.34 9.77
CA LEU A 14 -1.65 10.89 8.53
C LEU A 14 -2.83 10.04 8.05
N SER A 15 -3.99 10.67 7.88
CA SER A 15 -5.18 10.05 7.29
C SER A 15 -5.46 10.72 5.95
N PRO A 16 -4.88 10.25 4.84
CA PRO A 16 -5.06 10.85 3.53
C PRO A 16 -6.51 10.67 3.06
N TYR A 17 -7.08 11.72 2.50
CA TYR A 17 -8.30 11.59 1.70
C TYR A 17 -7.91 11.06 0.33
N VAL A 18 -8.46 9.91 -0.05
CA VAL A 18 -8.05 9.17 -1.24
C VAL A 18 -9.18 9.04 -2.25
N HIS A 19 -8.82 9.05 -3.53
CA HIS A 19 -9.72 8.78 -4.64
C HIS A 19 -9.29 7.49 -5.37
N PRO A 20 -10.20 6.79 -6.04
CA PRO A 20 -9.85 5.58 -6.78
C PRO A 20 -8.68 5.79 -7.78
N TYR A 21 -8.60 6.97 -8.39
CA TYR A 21 -7.55 7.31 -9.35
C TYR A 21 -6.15 7.41 -8.74
N ASP A 22 -6.04 7.68 -7.44
CA ASP A 22 -4.76 7.74 -6.73
C ASP A 22 -4.04 6.40 -6.71
N PHE A 23 -4.77 5.31 -6.94
CA PHE A 23 -4.25 3.94 -7.01
C PHE A 23 -4.08 3.43 -8.46
N SER A 24 -4.22 4.31 -9.45
CA SER A 24 -4.16 3.92 -10.87
C SER A 24 -2.76 3.52 -11.34
N SER A 25 -1.73 4.02 -10.68
CA SER A 25 -0.34 3.69 -10.95
C SER A 25 0.53 3.94 -9.71
N GLU A 26 1.72 3.37 -9.70
CA GLU A 26 2.73 3.67 -8.66
C GLU A 26 2.98 5.18 -8.56
N GLY A 27 3.11 5.87 -9.71
CA GLY A 27 3.33 7.33 -9.74
C GLY A 27 2.16 8.13 -9.16
N ALA A 28 0.91 7.72 -9.43
CA ALA A 28 -0.27 8.37 -8.87
C ALA A 28 -0.31 8.19 -7.35
N PHE A 29 -0.08 6.97 -6.86
CA PHE A 29 -0.03 6.66 -5.44
C PHE A 29 1.09 7.43 -4.73
N TYR A 30 2.30 7.42 -5.29
CA TYR A 30 3.41 8.21 -4.76
C TYR A 30 3.09 9.70 -4.70
N ASN A 31 2.53 10.29 -5.77
CA ASN A 31 2.22 11.72 -5.83
C ASN A 31 1.19 12.12 -4.77
N MET A 32 0.13 11.33 -4.62
CA MET A 32 -0.88 11.53 -3.59
C MET A 32 -0.25 11.48 -2.20
N MET A 33 0.54 10.45 -1.87
CA MET A 33 1.21 10.33 -0.59
C MET A 33 2.22 11.46 -0.36
N SER A 34 3.06 11.78 -1.34
CA SER A 34 4.05 12.86 -1.28
C SER A 34 3.41 14.22 -0.99
N TYR A 35 2.19 14.47 -1.49
CA TYR A 35 1.45 15.70 -1.17
C TYR A 35 1.23 15.86 0.33
N TYR A 36 0.79 14.80 1.02
CA TYR A 36 0.56 14.83 2.47
C TYR A 36 1.86 14.97 3.27
N PHE A 37 2.93 14.30 2.85
CA PHE A 37 4.24 14.44 3.48
C PHE A 37 4.80 15.85 3.31
N ARG A 38 4.72 16.44 2.12
CA ARG A 38 5.13 17.85 1.88
C ARG A 38 4.29 18.83 2.68
N PHE A 39 2.99 18.57 2.83
CA PHE A 39 2.13 19.38 3.68
C PHE A 39 2.59 19.32 5.14
N ALA A 40 2.87 18.13 5.66
CA ALA A 40 3.39 17.94 7.02
C ALA A 40 4.75 18.62 7.21
N GLN A 41 5.65 18.51 6.22
CA GLN A 41 6.95 19.20 6.22
C GLN A 41 6.79 20.73 6.25
N LYS A 42 5.91 21.30 5.42
CA LYS A 42 5.59 22.74 5.42
C LYS A 42 5.05 23.21 6.77
N LYS A 43 4.32 22.36 7.47
CA LYS A 43 3.82 22.62 8.84
C LYS A 43 4.87 22.37 9.92
N LYS A 44 6.11 22.02 9.56
CA LYS A 44 7.22 21.71 10.49
C LYS A 44 6.87 20.57 11.47
N LEU A 45 6.08 19.57 10.99
CA LEU A 45 5.70 18.40 11.77
C LEU A 45 6.67 17.23 11.60
N LEU A 46 7.58 17.29 10.63
CA LEU A 46 8.58 16.27 10.36
C LEU A 46 9.96 16.70 10.87
N ASN A 47 10.64 15.76 11.51
CA ASN A 47 12.05 15.82 11.88
C ASN A 47 12.66 14.42 11.78
N ASP A 48 13.95 14.27 12.04
CA ASP A 48 14.70 13.01 11.91
C ASP A 48 14.29 11.91 12.91
N SER A 49 13.53 12.27 13.93
CA SER A 49 12.98 11.36 14.95
C SER A 49 11.47 11.17 14.81
N THR A 50 10.86 11.65 13.70
CA THR A 50 9.43 11.48 13.45
C THR A 50 9.13 10.06 12.97
N ILE A 51 8.09 9.45 13.57
CA ILE A 51 7.45 8.24 13.07
C ILE A 51 6.09 8.63 12.47
N VAL A 52 5.95 8.44 11.16
CA VAL A 52 4.69 8.67 10.45
C VAL A 52 3.89 7.37 10.46
N ILE A 53 2.61 7.46 10.83
CA ILE A 53 1.69 6.31 10.90
C ILE A 53 0.56 6.55 9.89
N LEU A 54 0.30 5.54 9.06
CA LEU A 54 -0.72 5.55 8.02
C LEU A 54 -1.86 4.56 8.34
N PRO A 55 -3.08 4.78 7.80
CA PRO A 55 -4.24 3.97 8.13
C PRO A 55 -4.17 2.56 7.55
N GLU A 56 -4.95 1.67 8.17
CA GLU A 56 -5.18 0.32 7.67
C GLU A 56 -5.78 0.33 6.25
N TYR A 57 -5.52 -0.72 5.49
CA TYR A 57 -5.98 -0.96 4.10
C TYR A 57 -5.49 0.04 3.04
N LEU A 58 -4.68 1.03 3.38
CA LEU A 58 -4.20 2.02 2.40
C LEU A 58 -3.48 1.35 1.21
N GLY A 59 -2.58 0.39 1.49
CA GLY A 59 -1.87 -0.37 0.46
C GLY A 59 -2.75 -1.39 -0.27
N THR A 60 -3.84 -1.84 0.34
CA THR A 60 -4.74 -2.84 -0.24
C THR A 60 -5.46 -2.31 -1.50
N TRP A 61 -5.74 -1.01 -1.57
CA TRP A 61 -6.31 -0.38 -2.76
C TRP A 61 -5.40 -0.42 -3.99
N LEU A 62 -4.10 -0.71 -3.83
CA LEU A 62 -3.16 -0.96 -4.93
C LEU A 62 -3.52 -2.20 -5.77
N VAL A 63 -4.51 -3.00 -5.35
CA VAL A 63 -5.12 -4.03 -6.21
C VAL A 63 -5.58 -3.46 -7.55
N ALA A 64 -5.95 -2.17 -7.59
CA ALA A 64 -6.36 -1.45 -8.80
C ALA A 64 -5.18 -0.95 -9.66
N VAL A 65 -3.92 -1.13 -9.22
CA VAL A 65 -2.76 -0.57 -9.92
C VAL A 65 -2.64 -1.11 -11.36
N ASN A 66 -2.40 -0.19 -12.30
CA ASN A 66 -2.24 -0.48 -13.72
C ASN A 66 -3.45 -1.19 -14.38
N GLU A 67 -4.66 -0.88 -13.91
CA GLU A 67 -5.90 -1.34 -14.52
C GLU A 67 -6.46 -0.33 -15.54
N LYS A 68 -7.47 -0.73 -16.31
CA LYS A 68 -8.12 0.11 -17.32
C LYS A 68 -8.83 1.30 -16.64
N LYS A 69 -8.82 2.47 -17.32
CA LYS A 69 -9.41 3.72 -16.80
C LYS A 69 -10.89 3.59 -16.35
N ALA A 70 -11.64 2.67 -16.97
CA ALA A 70 -13.03 2.43 -16.58
C ALA A 70 -13.19 1.96 -15.13
N LEU A 71 -12.20 1.24 -14.58
CA LEU A 71 -12.23 0.74 -13.20
C LEU A 71 -12.35 1.86 -12.17
N TYR A 72 -11.66 2.97 -12.39
CA TYR A 72 -11.60 4.08 -11.42
C TYR A 72 -12.87 4.93 -11.39
N LYS A 73 -13.86 4.61 -12.22
CA LYS A 73 -15.19 5.22 -12.22
C LYS A 73 -16.24 4.36 -11.52
N ASP A 74 -15.90 3.11 -11.19
CA ASP A 74 -16.82 2.21 -10.51
C ASP A 74 -17.05 2.69 -9.07
N THR A 75 -18.31 2.68 -8.66
CA THR A 75 -18.74 3.08 -7.31
C THR A 75 -18.84 1.88 -6.36
N SER A 76 -18.75 0.65 -6.90
CA SER A 76 -18.86 -0.59 -6.16
C SER A 76 -17.53 -1.36 -6.19
N VAL A 77 -17.07 -1.79 -5.00
CA VAL A 77 -15.89 -2.65 -4.86
C VAL A 77 -16.07 -3.99 -5.59
N THR A 78 -17.28 -4.55 -5.54
CA THR A 78 -17.60 -5.82 -6.20
C THR A 78 -17.47 -5.70 -7.71
N ASP A 79 -18.00 -4.62 -8.32
CA ASP A 79 -17.91 -4.39 -9.76
C ASP A 79 -16.46 -4.15 -10.18
N ALA A 80 -15.69 -3.41 -9.39
CA ALA A 80 -14.28 -3.21 -9.61
C ALA A 80 -13.49 -4.54 -9.59
N MET A 81 -13.74 -5.40 -8.63
CA MET A 81 -13.09 -6.72 -8.55
C MET A 81 -13.47 -7.63 -9.72
N GLN A 82 -14.74 -7.64 -10.14
CA GLN A 82 -15.19 -8.38 -11.33
C GLN A 82 -14.48 -7.86 -12.60
N ARG A 83 -14.35 -6.56 -12.78
CA ARG A 83 -13.62 -5.98 -13.92
C ARG A 83 -12.15 -6.36 -13.95
N ILE A 84 -11.48 -6.37 -12.79
CA ILE A 84 -10.09 -6.82 -12.67
C ILE A 84 -9.97 -8.29 -13.11
N ALA A 85 -10.87 -9.16 -12.64
CA ALA A 85 -10.90 -10.57 -12.99
C ALA A 85 -11.12 -10.77 -14.51
N LEU A 86 -12.12 -10.10 -15.09
CA LEU A 86 -12.44 -10.19 -16.51
C LEU A 86 -11.33 -9.60 -17.41
N SER A 87 -10.68 -8.52 -16.98
CA SER A 87 -9.58 -7.90 -17.72
C SER A 87 -8.32 -8.77 -17.76
N ASN A 88 -8.19 -9.72 -16.85
CA ASN A 88 -7.00 -10.57 -16.66
C ASN A 88 -7.38 -12.07 -16.59
N ILE A 89 -8.33 -12.51 -17.43
CA ILE A 89 -9.03 -13.80 -17.28
C ILE A 89 -8.09 -15.01 -17.16
N TRP A 90 -6.98 -15.06 -17.89
CA TRP A 90 -6.03 -16.16 -17.84
C TRP A 90 -5.26 -16.19 -16.50
N SER A 91 -4.77 -15.04 -16.08
CA SER A 91 -4.06 -14.92 -14.80
C SER A 91 -5.00 -15.13 -13.62
N PHE A 92 -6.24 -14.66 -13.75
CA PHE A 92 -7.29 -14.89 -12.75
C PHE A 92 -7.65 -16.38 -12.64
N GLY A 93 -7.85 -17.07 -13.77
CA GLY A 93 -8.14 -18.50 -13.78
C GLY A 93 -7.06 -19.33 -13.07
N TRP A 94 -5.79 -19.06 -13.35
CA TRP A 94 -4.67 -19.71 -12.67
C TRP A 94 -4.64 -19.40 -11.16
N ALA A 95 -4.84 -18.13 -10.77
CA ALA A 95 -4.89 -17.73 -9.37
C ALA A 95 -6.10 -18.34 -8.64
N TYR A 96 -7.24 -18.48 -9.31
CA TYR A 96 -8.45 -19.08 -8.75
C TYR A 96 -8.29 -20.57 -8.43
N LEU A 97 -7.57 -21.31 -9.26
CA LEU A 97 -7.24 -22.71 -8.98
C LEU A 97 -6.36 -22.87 -7.73
N ASN A 98 -5.55 -21.88 -7.43
CA ASN A 98 -4.66 -21.85 -6.26
C ASN A 98 -5.25 -21.11 -5.04
N ALA A 99 -6.45 -20.55 -5.17
CA ALA A 99 -7.11 -19.79 -4.11
C ALA A 99 -7.52 -20.71 -2.94
N LYS A 100 -7.19 -20.31 -1.72
CA LYS A 100 -7.39 -21.06 -0.48
C LYS A 100 -8.38 -20.40 0.48
N GLY A 101 -8.78 -19.15 0.21
CA GLY A 101 -9.70 -18.36 1.04
C GLY A 101 -11.15 -18.86 0.95
N LYS A 102 -11.98 -18.40 1.90
CA LYS A 102 -13.45 -18.65 1.88
C LYS A 102 -14.08 -18.01 0.62
N ASN A 103 -13.62 -16.83 0.24
CA ASN A 103 -13.99 -16.17 -1.01
C ASN A 103 -12.86 -16.36 -2.04
N LYS A 104 -12.98 -17.41 -2.84
CA LYS A 104 -11.95 -17.77 -3.84
C LYS A 104 -11.73 -16.70 -4.90
N ALA A 105 -12.75 -15.95 -5.28
CA ALA A 105 -12.63 -14.91 -6.31
C ALA A 105 -11.79 -13.74 -5.80
N GLU A 106 -12.05 -13.29 -4.59
CA GLU A 106 -11.28 -12.24 -3.94
C GLU A 106 -9.81 -12.65 -3.69
N ASP A 107 -9.62 -13.86 -3.12
CA ASP A 107 -8.29 -14.46 -2.91
C ASP A 107 -7.49 -14.50 -4.23
N ALA A 108 -8.14 -14.95 -5.32
CA ALA A 108 -7.50 -15.00 -6.65
C ALA A 108 -7.08 -13.64 -7.18
N VAL A 109 -7.92 -12.61 -7.01
CA VAL A 109 -7.59 -11.23 -7.44
C VAL A 109 -6.36 -10.72 -6.68
N PHE A 110 -6.32 -10.85 -5.35
CA PHE A 110 -5.17 -10.41 -4.56
C PHE A 110 -3.89 -11.16 -4.93
N ARG A 111 -3.93 -12.49 -5.14
CA ARG A 111 -2.76 -13.27 -5.57
C ARG A 111 -2.25 -12.84 -6.94
N MET A 112 -3.16 -12.67 -7.89
CA MET A 112 -2.84 -12.23 -9.25
C MET A 112 -2.15 -10.87 -9.25
N LYS A 113 -2.58 -9.95 -8.37
CA LYS A 113 -2.09 -8.57 -8.32
C LYS A 113 -0.94 -8.38 -7.33
N ALA A 114 -0.64 -9.35 -6.48
CA ALA A 114 0.28 -9.23 -5.34
C ALA A 114 1.64 -8.64 -5.69
N ALA A 115 2.27 -9.10 -6.76
CA ALA A 115 3.59 -8.59 -7.16
C ALA A 115 3.55 -7.10 -7.57
N LYS A 116 2.51 -6.68 -8.32
CA LYS A 116 2.33 -5.28 -8.73
C LYS A 116 1.98 -4.39 -7.55
N MET A 117 1.12 -4.87 -6.65
CA MET A 117 0.76 -4.19 -5.40
C MET A 117 1.99 -3.96 -4.54
N LEU A 118 2.77 -5.03 -4.30
CA LEU A 118 3.99 -4.95 -3.49
C LEU A 118 5.01 -3.99 -4.09
N ALA A 119 5.26 -4.05 -5.40
CA ALA A 119 6.21 -3.16 -6.06
C ALA A 119 5.82 -1.68 -5.84
N ALA A 120 4.56 -1.31 -6.12
CA ALA A 120 4.08 0.05 -5.93
C ALA A 120 4.14 0.49 -4.45
N TYR A 121 3.78 -0.40 -3.52
CA TYR A 121 3.84 -0.15 -2.09
C TYR A 121 5.28 0.07 -1.61
N GLN A 122 6.17 -0.89 -1.87
CA GLN A 122 7.54 -0.86 -1.39
C GLN A 122 8.33 0.31 -2.00
N HIS A 123 8.24 0.54 -3.33
CA HIS A 123 8.92 1.66 -3.97
C HIS A 123 8.43 3.01 -3.44
N THR A 124 7.12 3.17 -3.25
CA THR A 124 6.55 4.42 -2.73
C THR A 124 7.07 4.71 -1.33
N PHE A 125 6.96 3.76 -0.39
CA PHE A 125 7.33 4.03 1.01
C PHE A 125 8.83 4.06 1.23
N THR A 126 9.62 3.25 0.53
CA THR A 126 11.09 3.38 0.48
C THR A 126 11.51 4.79 0.05
N ARG A 127 10.90 5.30 -1.02
CA ARG A 127 11.21 6.64 -1.54
C ARG A 127 10.79 7.75 -0.58
N LEU A 128 9.58 7.68 -0.04
CA LEU A 128 9.07 8.68 0.91
C LEU A 128 9.90 8.72 2.20
N ALA A 129 10.26 7.55 2.75
CA ALA A 129 11.09 7.48 3.96
C ALA A 129 12.45 8.16 3.74
N LYS A 130 13.10 7.90 2.60
CA LYS A 130 14.37 8.55 2.21
C LYS A 130 14.21 10.05 1.94
N GLU A 131 13.20 10.44 1.16
CA GLU A 131 12.98 11.83 0.75
C GLU A 131 12.72 12.75 1.94
N PHE A 132 11.96 12.27 2.92
CA PHE A 132 11.59 13.07 4.11
C PHE A 132 12.42 12.76 5.35
N GLY A 133 13.31 11.77 5.30
CA GLY A 133 14.22 11.41 6.41
C GLY A 133 13.49 10.90 7.65
N VAL A 134 12.36 10.23 7.50
CA VAL A 134 11.47 9.80 8.59
C VAL A 134 11.25 8.29 8.58
N THR A 135 10.89 7.71 9.73
CA THR A 135 10.40 6.34 9.81
C THR A 135 8.90 6.32 9.46
N ILE A 136 8.48 5.36 8.63
CA ILE A 136 7.08 5.22 8.19
C ILE A 136 6.54 3.86 8.62
N VAL A 137 5.50 3.85 9.45
CA VAL A 137 4.61 2.70 9.62
C VAL A 137 3.58 2.80 8.50
N ALA A 138 3.84 2.10 7.41
CA ALA A 138 3.02 2.17 6.21
C ALA A 138 1.65 1.53 6.45
N GLY A 139 0.61 2.06 5.83
CA GLY A 139 -0.73 1.49 5.91
C GLY A 139 -0.75 0.04 5.41
N SER A 140 -1.69 -0.75 5.91
CA SER A 140 -1.66 -2.18 5.61
C SER A 140 -1.99 -2.52 4.15
N ILE A 141 -1.49 -3.68 3.74
CA ILE A 141 -1.64 -4.26 2.41
C ILE A 141 -1.92 -5.77 2.52
N VAL A 142 -2.80 -6.29 1.66
CA VAL A 142 -3.10 -7.74 1.61
C VAL A 142 -2.16 -8.43 0.64
N LEU A 143 -1.35 -9.36 1.16
CA LEU A 143 -0.31 -10.06 0.39
C LEU A 143 -0.26 -11.56 0.75
N PRO A 144 0.15 -12.44 -0.21
CA PRO A 144 0.36 -13.86 0.05
C PRO A 144 1.67 -14.08 0.81
N GLN A 145 1.57 -14.47 2.07
CA GLN A 145 2.66 -14.83 2.99
C GLN A 145 3.93 -13.97 2.77
N PRO A 146 3.85 -12.64 3.05
CA PRO A 146 5.00 -11.77 2.91
C PRO A 146 6.04 -12.07 4.00
N GLU A 147 7.31 -11.98 3.63
CA GLU A 147 8.46 -12.14 4.51
C GLU A 147 9.47 -11.04 4.20
N VAL A 148 10.18 -10.53 5.20
CA VAL A 148 11.28 -9.58 4.99
C VAL A 148 12.59 -10.34 4.90
N LYS A 149 13.30 -10.20 3.76
CA LYS A 149 14.66 -10.73 3.53
C LYS A 149 15.56 -9.59 3.09
N ASP A 150 16.62 -9.37 3.81
CA ASP A 150 17.65 -8.33 3.50
C ASP A 150 17.05 -6.93 3.30
N GLY A 151 16.00 -6.58 4.06
CA GLY A 151 15.31 -5.31 3.96
C GLY A 151 14.34 -5.18 2.77
N VAL A 152 14.03 -6.29 2.09
CA VAL A 152 13.09 -6.35 0.98
C VAL A 152 11.95 -7.31 1.33
N ILE A 153 10.72 -6.92 1.02
CA ILE A 153 9.56 -7.80 1.20
C ILE A 153 9.50 -8.77 0.01
N VAL A 154 9.48 -10.06 0.31
CA VAL A 154 9.31 -11.14 -0.67
C VAL A 154 7.97 -11.85 -0.45
N LEU A 155 7.40 -12.42 -1.52
CA LEU A 155 6.11 -13.10 -1.49
C LEU A 155 6.27 -14.60 -1.64
N HIS A 156 5.45 -15.36 -0.91
CA HIS A 156 5.26 -16.80 -1.11
C HIS A 156 3.87 -17.05 -1.69
N ASN A 157 3.77 -17.12 -3.03
CA ASN A 157 2.50 -17.16 -3.76
C ASN A 157 1.56 -18.32 -3.37
N GLY A 158 2.10 -19.44 -2.88
CA GLY A 158 1.32 -20.57 -2.36
C GLY A 158 0.85 -20.43 -0.91
N GLY A 159 1.30 -19.37 -0.19
CA GLY A 159 0.97 -19.10 1.21
C GLY A 159 -0.44 -18.55 1.42
N LYS A 160 -0.85 -18.39 2.68
CA LYS A 160 -2.11 -17.71 3.02
C LYS A 160 -2.00 -16.19 2.73
N LEU A 161 -3.15 -15.55 2.49
CA LEU A 161 -3.21 -14.08 2.46
C LEU A 161 -3.16 -13.52 3.88
N TYR A 162 -2.39 -12.48 4.06
CA TYR A 162 -2.27 -11.73 5.30
C TYR A 162 -2.49 -10.24 5.02
N ASN A 163 -3.18 -9.56 5.93
CA ASN A 163 -3.20 -8.11 6.00
C ASN A 163 -2.04 -7.68 6.88
N VAL A 164 -1.05 -7.03 6.30
CA VAL A 164 0.22 -6.69 6.97
C VAL A 164 0.55 -5.22 6.80
N SER A 165 1.21 -4.63 7.79
CA SER A 165 1.88 -3.34 7.68
C SER A 165 3.38 -3.54 7.73
N ALA A 166 4.12 -2.81 6.90
CA ALA A 166 5.58 -2.77 6.95
C ALA A 166 6.05 -1.46 7.60
N VAL A 167 7.22 -1.52 8.22
CA VAL A 167 7.91 -0.34 8.72
C VAL A 167 9.11 -0.07 7.81
N PHE A 168 9.20 1.15 7.32
CA PHE A 168 10.34 1.63 6.53
C PHE A 168 11.12 2.61 7.39
N ASP A 169 12.38 2.31 7.65
CA ASP A 169 13.26 3.23 8.36
C ASP A 169 13.58 4.48 7.51
N ARG A 170 14.19 5.48 8.10
CA ARG A 170 14.60 6.72 7.42
C ARG A 170 15.54 6.53 6.23
N ASN A 171 16.17 5.33 6.09
CA ASN A 171 17.00 4.95 4.95
C ASN A 171 16.19 4.17 3.90
N GLY A 172 14.90 3.97 4.13
CA GLY A 172 13.97 3.27 3.24
C GLY A 172 14.14 1.76 3.23
N LYS A 173 14.60 1.19 4.32
CA LYS A 173 14.75 -0.27 4.52
C LYS A 173 13.68 -0.79 5.45
#